data_34e92ca8c3734889cb42ae6b8aeeed78
#
_entry.id   34e92ca8c3734889cb42ae6b8aeeed78
#
_cell.length_a   1.000
_cell.length_b   1.000
_cell.length_c   1.000
_cell.angle_alpha   90.00
_cell.angle_beta   90.00
_cell.angle_gamma   90.00
#
_symmetry.space_group_name_H-M   'P 1'
#
loop_
_entity.id
_entity.type
_entity.pdbx_description
1 polymer ?
#
loop_
_entity_poly.entity_id
_entity_poly.type
_entity_poly.pdbx_seq_one_letter_code
_entity_poly.pdbx_strand_id
1 'polypeptide(L)'
;SLVGSEMCIRDRTGSTVINVKGKYPSEFSEGYASLQINEKWGYIDKTGKIAIEPKYDMAYSFTDGLALVSEGGREGFIDTDGNYVIKLTDKVDYASFSDGYALIRKGNKWGFIDKKGNIVIKPAFYGAADFKEGFASIMEKVGDKYLSGYINKKGKMITKAIYEEVDDFQEGMACVKKNGKYGFINKKGKLVVNAIYDNAFSYENGLAYVAKGSNAYFIDKTGKKVITIK
;
A
#
# COMPACT_ATOMS: atom_id res chain seq x y z
N SER A 1 -15.13 6.42 -37.76
CA SER A 1 -15.84 6.56 -36.47
C SER A 1 -15.42 5.39 -35.59
N LEU A 2 -14.62 5.64 -34.58
CA LEU A 2 -14.26 4.67 -33.55
C LEU A 2 -15.51 4.47 -32.67
N VAL A 3 -16.25 3.42 -32.95
CA VAL A 3 -17.31 2.90 -32.10
C VAL A 3 -16.63 2.33 -30.83
N GLY A 4 -17.14 2.73 -29.68
CA GLY A 4 -16.59 2.52 -28.35
C GLY A 4 -15.89 1.18 -28.12
N SER A 5 -14.74 1.24 -27.48
CA SER A 5 -13.98 0.07 -27.07
C SER A 5 -14.79 -0.74 -26.04
N GLU A 6 -15.34 -1.87 -26.48
CA GLU A 6 -15.91 -2.87 -25.56
C GLU A 6 -14.76 -3.52 -24.79
N MET A 7 -14.86 -3.50 -23.46
CA MET A 7 -13.94 -4.23 -22.63
C MET A 7 -14.41 -5.65 -22.43
N CYS A 8 -13.61 -6.61 -22.83
CA CYS A 8 -13.86 -8.02 -22.55
C CYS A 8 -12.90 -8.48 -21.44
N ILE A 9 -13.43 -8.81 -20.27
CA ILE A 9 -12.66 -9.54 -19.26
C ILE A 9 -12.72 -11.03 -19.64
N ARG A 10 -11.56 -11.64 -19.76
CA ARG A 10 -11.41 -13.05 -20.13
C ARG A 10 -10.99 -13.88 -18.94
N ASP A 11 -11.49 -15.11 -18.87
CA ASP A 11 -11.03 -16.10 -17.92
C ASP A 11 -9.67 -16.72 -18.34
N ARG A 12 -9.17 -17.66 -17.54
CA ARG A 12 -7.89 -18.35 -17.82
C ARG A 12 -7.92 -19.19 -19.10
N THR A 13 -9.10 -19.49 -19.66
CA THR A 13 -9.27 -20.22 -20.93
C THR A 13 -9.35 -19.29 -22.12
N GLY A 14 -9.36 -17.96 -21.89
CA GLY A 14 -9.51 -16.94 -22.93
C GLY A 14 -10.96 -16.64 -23.31
N SER A 15 -11.94 -17.24 -22.62
CA SER A 15 -13.37 -16.97 -22.85
C SER A 15 -13.77 -15.63 -22.24
N THR A 16 -14.57 -14.85 -22.98
CA THR A 16 -15.12 -13.58 -22.49
C THR A 16 -16.11 -13.85 -21.37
N VAL A 17 -15.82 -13.37 -20.18
CA VAL A 17 -16.67 -13.51 -18.98
C VAL A 17 -17.53 -12.27 -18.77
N ILE A 18 -16.97 -11.09 -19.08
CA ILE A 18 -17.63 -9.80 -18.92
C ILE A 18 -17.46 -8.97 -20.18
N ASN A 19 -18.55 -8.44 -20.70
CA ASN A 19 -18.54 -7.48 -21.80
C ASN A 19 -19.21 -6.18 -21.34
N VAL A 20 -18.42 -5.12 -21.16
CA VAL A 20 -18.90 -3.80 -20.71
C VAL A 20 -18.38 -2.71 -21.64
N LYS A 21 -19.27 -1.78 -22.01
CA LYS A 21 -18.87 -0.58 -22.75
C LYS A 21 -18.21 0.41 -21.80
N GLY A 22 -16.88 0.54 -21.87
CA GLY A 22 -16.10 1.45 -21.03
C GLY A 22 -14.63 1.51 -21.43
N LYS A 23 -13.90 2.41 -20.85
CA LYS A 23 -12.46 2.62 -21.08
C LYS A 23 -11.68 2.52 -19.76
N TYR A 24 -10.40 2.21 -19.86
CA TYR A 24 -9.44 2.27 -18.74
C TYR A 24 -9.87 1.51 -17.47
N PRO A 25 -10.28 0.24 -17.57
CA PRO A 25 -10.68 -0.51 -16.38
C PRO A 25 -9.50 -0.72 -15.45
N SER A 26 -9.73 -0.63 -14.14
CA SER A 26 -8.78 -1.12 -13.14
C SER A 26 -8.84 -2.64 -13.01
N GLU A 27 -7.87 -3.22 -12.32
CA GLU A 27 -8.01 -4.57 -11.78
C GLU A 27 -9.15 -4.62 -10.76
N PHE A 28 -9.75 -5.82 -10.58
CA PHE A 28 -10.73 -6.02 -9.52
C PHE A 28 -10.06 -5.99 -8.15
N SER A 29 -10.55 -5.10 -7.30
CA SER A 29 -10.19 -5.05 -5.89
C SER A 29 -11.47 -5.09 -5.06
N GLU A 30 -11.50 -5.96 -4.05
CA GLU A 30 -12.66 -6.15 -3.15
C GLU A 30 -13.99 -6.43 -3.87
N GLY A 31 -13.92 -6.98 -5.07
CA GLY A 31 -15.11 -7.34 -5.87
C GLY A 31 -15.56 -6.28 -6.85
N TYR A 32 -14.89 -5.14 -6.92
CA TYR A 32 -15.21 -4.02 -7.80
C TYR A 32 -14.03 -3.63 -8.68
N ALA A 33 -14.31 -3.16 -9.89
CA ALA A 33 -13.35 -2.54 -10.78
C ALA A 33 -13.87 -1.16 -11.20
N SER A 34 -13.01 -0.15 -11.14
CA SER A 34 -13.35 1.17 -11.68
C SER A 34 -13.22 1.15 -13.20
N LEU A 35 -14.10 1.87 -13.91
CA LEU A 35 -13.99 2.08 -15.34
C LEU A 35 -14.61 3.42 -15.74
N GLN A 36 -14.19 3.93 -16.88
CA GLN A 36 -14.70 5.17 -17.42
C GLN A 36 -15.80 4.91 -18.49
N ILE A 37 -16.98 5.50 -18.31
CA ILE A 37 -18.09 5.50 -19.25
C ILE A 37 -18.48 6.97 -19.48
N ASN A 38 -18.56 7.41 -20.74
CA ASN A 38 -18.91 8.80 -21.10
C ASN A 38 -18.07 9.84 -20.32
N GLU A 39 -16.75 9.61 -20.27
CA GLU A 39 -15.77 10.48 -19.61
C GLU A 39 -15.91 10.60 -18.07
N LYS A 40 -16.79 9.83 -17.46
CA LYS A 40 -16.96 9.72 -16.01
C LYS A 40 -16.59 8.33 -15.50
N TRP A 41 -16.02 8.27 -14.33
CA TRP A 41 -15.66 7.04 -13.65
C TRP A 41 -16.81 6.53 -12.79
N GLY A 42 -17.01 5.22 -12.83
CA GLY A 42 -17.92 4.46 -11.98
C GLY A 42 -17.32 3.11 -11.64
N TYR A 43 -18.10 2.22 -11.10
CA TYR A 43 -17.63 0.88 -10.72
C TYR A 43 -18.56 -0.20 -11.24
N ILE A 44 -17.96 -1.32 -11.63
CA ILE A 44 -18.66 -2.56 -11.95
C ILE A 44 -18.34 -3.63 -10.91
N ASP A 45 -19.26 -4.56 -10.74
CA ASP A 45 -19.06 -5.80 -10.00
C ASP A 45 -18.44 -6.90 -10.87
N LYS A 46 -18.14 -8.06 -10.28
CA LYS A 46 -17.54 -9.21 -10.97
C LYS A 46 -18.43 -9.83 -12.06
N THR A 47 -19.71 -9.45 -12.13
CA THR A 47 -20.64 -9.90 -13.20
C THR A 47 -20.65 -8.93 -14.39
N GLY A 48 -19.99 -7.78 -14.25
CA GLY A 48 -19.98 -6.70 -15.25
C GLY A 48 -21.15 -5.75 -15.12
N LYS A 49 -21.98 -5.90 -14.09
CA LYS A 49 -23.08 -4.97 -13.81
C LYS A 49 -22.51 -3.69 -13.19
N ILE A 50 -23.06 -2.53 -13.59
CA ILE A 50 -22.74 -1.25 -12.93
C ILE A 50 -23.20 -1.33 -11.48
N ALA A 51 -22.24 -1.25 -10.57
CA ALA A 51 -22.45 -1.22 -9.12
C ALA A 51 -22.58 0.21 -8.62
N ILE A 52 -21.76 1.13 -9.15
CA ILE A 52 -21.83 2.55 -8.85
C ILE A 52 -21.81 3.31 -10.17
N GLU A 53 -22.86 4.11 -10.39
CA GLU A 53 -23.04 4.87 -11.62
C GLU A 53 -21.86 5.80 -11.92
N PRO A 54 -21.44 5.91 -13.21
CA PRO A 54 -20.37 6.78 -13.64
C PRO A 54 -20.73 8.27 -13.44
N LYS A 55 -20.11 8.91 -12.46
CA LYS A 55 -20.30 10.33 -12.14
C LYS A 55 -19.00 11.03 -11.71
N TYR A 56 -17.97 10.27 -11.34
CA TYR A 56 -16.72 10.80 -10.81
C TYR A 56 -15.77 11.27 -11.92
N ASP A 57 -14.98 12.30 -11.64
CA ASP A 57 -13.90 12.76 -12.50
C ASP A 57 -12.69 11.83 -12.41
N MET A 58 -12.48 11.22 -11.22
CA MET A 58 -11.47 10.20 -10.95
C MET A 58 -12.03 9.18 -9.95
N ALA A 59 -11.62 7.91 -10.09
CA ALA A 59 -11.99 6.84 -9.17
C ALA A 59 -10.85 5.84 -9.05
N TYR A 60 -10.46 5.54 -7.81
CA TYR A 60 -9.41 4.59 -7.47
C TYR A 60 -10.02 3.26 -7.00
N SER A 61 -9.19 2.22 -6.92
CA SER A 61 -9.64 0.90 -6.46
C SER A 61 -10.12 0.92 -5.00
N PHE A 62 -11.09 0.07 -4.68
CA PHE A 62 -11.50 -0.16 -3.30
C PHE A 62 -10.37 -0.83 -2.51
N THR A 63 -10.12 -0.31 -1.31
CA THR A 63 -9.17 -0.86 -0.34
C THR A 63 -9.76 -0.67 1.06
N ASP A 64 -9.76 -1.73 1.87
CA ASP A 64 -10.37 -1.71 3.21
C ASP A 64 -11.85 -1.22 3.20
N GLY A 65 -12.60 -1.51 2.13
CA GLY A 65 -14.01 -1.16 1.95
C GLY A 65 -14.27 0.29 1.54
N LEU A 66 -13.24 1.08 1.22
CA LEU A 66 -13.34 2.48 0.80
C LEU A 66 -12.57 2.74 -0.49
N ALA A 67 -13.08 3.63 -1.34
CA ALA A 67 -12.41 4.09 -2.55
C ALA A 67 -12.30 5.61 -2.58
N LEU A 68 -11.13 6.13 -2.93
CA LEU A 68 -10.95 7.56 -3.18
C LEU A 68 -11.58 7.91 -4.53
N VAL A 69 -12.37 8.97 -4.54
CA VAL A 69 -13.00 9.54 -5.74
C VAL A 69 -12.85 11.05 -5.77
N SER A 70 -12.92 11.61 -6.96
CA SER A 70 -13.04 13.07 -7.18
C SER A 70 -14.30 13.38 -7.98
N GLU A 71 -15.07 14.38 -7.56
CA GLU A 71 -16.29 14.86 -8.23
C GLU A 71 -16.37 16.38 -8.17
N GLY A 72 -16.32 17.06 -9.34
CA GLY A 72 -16.36 18.52 -9.41
C GLY A 72 -15.22 19.21 -8.66
N GLY A 73 -14.02 18.62 -8.68
CA GLY A 73 -12.81 19.12 -8.00
C GLY A 73 -12.80 18.88 -6.47
N ARG A 74 -13.77 18.13 -5.94
CA ARG A 74 -13.83 17.72 -4.54
C ARG A 74 -13.43 16.25 -4.43
N GLU A 75 -12.56 15.96 -3.49
CA GLU A 75 -12.09 14.60 -3.22
C GLU A 75 -12.76 14.04 -1.96
N GLY A 76 -12.88 12.72 -1.89
CA GLY A 76 -13.40 12.03 -0.72
C GLY A 76 -13.39 10.52 -0.89
N PHE A 77 -13.68 9.84 0.21
CA PHE A 77 -13.83 8.39 0.18
C PHE A 77 -15.29 8.00 0.19
N ILE A 78 -15.61 7.05 -0.66
CA ILE A 78 -16.94 6.42 -0.75
C ILE A 78 -16.88 4.98 -0.26
N ASP A 79 -18.02 4.47 0.23
CA ASP A 79 -18.24 3.06 0.50
C ASP A 79 -18.64 2.30 -0.79
N THR A 80 -18.88 1.00 -0.67
CA THR A 80 -19.27 0.11 -1.77
C THR A 80 -20.67 0.38 -2.33
N ASP A 81 -21.50 1.17 -1.62
CA ASP A 81 -22.80 1.64 -2.07
C ASP A 81 -22.71 3.01 -2.80
N GLY A 82 -21.52 3.60 -2.87
CA GLY A 82 -21.26 4.89 -3.50
C GLY A 82 -21.57 6.11 -2.61
N ASN A 83 -21.78 5.91 -1.29
CA ASN A 83 -22.00 6.98 -0.35
C ASN A 83 -20.69 7.58 0.14
N TYR A 84 -20.60 8.91 0.20
CA TYR A 84 -19.43 9.56 0.80
C TYR A 84 -19.36 9.31 2.31
N VAL A 85 -18.31 8.61 2.74
CA VAL A 85 -17.97 8.37 4.15
C VAL A 85 -17.05 9.48 4.67
N ILE A 86 -16.09 9.93 3.85
CA ILE A 86 -15.14 10.98 4.21
C ILE A 86 -15.14 12.02 3.08
N LYS A 87 -15.37 13.29 3.43
CA LYS A 87 -15.17 14.43 2.54
C LYS A 87 -13.84 15.07 2.89
N LEU A 88 -12.91 15.09 1.94
CA LEU A 88 -11.61 15.69 2.15
C LEU A 88 -11.69 17.20 1.93
N THR A 89 -11.18 17.96 2.90
CA THR A 89 -11.10 19.42 2.84
C THR A 89 -9.71 19.91 2.44
N ASP A 90 -8.69 19.09 2.71
CA ASP A 90 -7.30 19.35 2.36
C ASP A 90 -6.89 18.44 1.18
N LYS A 91 -6.00 18.93 0.31
CA LYS A 91 -5.46 18.15 -0.79
C LYS A 91 -4.67 16.97 -0.22
N VAL A 92 -5.11 15.76 -0.52
CA VAL A 92 -4.47 14.52 -0.11
C VAL A 92 -3.68 14.01 -1.33
N ASP A 93 -2.35 14.03 -1.25
CA ASP A 93 -1.52 13.61 -2.38
C ASP A 93 -1.52 12.09 -2.60
N TYR A 94 -1.87 11.31 -1.57
CA TYR A 94 -1.95 9.85 -1.65
C TYR A 94 -2.93 9.33 -0.61
N ALA A 95 -3.93 8.59 -1.05
CA ALA A 95 -4.90 8.05 -0.14
C ALA A 95 -5.47 6.73 -0.63
N SER A 96 -4.90 5.64 -0.17
CA SER A 96 -5.55 4.34 -0.09
C SER A 96 -5.64 3.92 1.36
N PHE A 97 -6.70 3.23 1.73
CA PHE A 97 -6.77 2.62 3.04
C PHE A 97 -5.96 1.31 3.04
N SER A 98 -5.18 1.12 4.06
CA SER A 98 -4.47 -0.13 4.31
C SER A 98 -4.44 -0.38 5.82
N ASP A 99 -4.87 -1.56 6.23
CA ASP A 99 -4.89 -1.97 7.63
C ASP A 99 -5.69 -1.01 8.52
N GLY A 100 -6.75 -0.37 7.95
CA GLY A 100 -7.69 0.54 8.60
C GLY A 100 -7.30 2.01 8.65
N TYR A 101 -6.17 2.40 8.06
CA TYR A 101 -5.68 3.78 8.04
C TYR A 101 -5.31 4.22 6.63
N ALA A 102 -5.43 5.52 6.35
CA ALA A 102 -4.93 6.13 5.13
C ALA A 102 -3.94 7.25 5.44
N LEU A 103 -2.93 7.40 4.59
CA LEU A 103 -1.98 8.49 4.66
C LEU A 103 -2.67 9.82 4.36
N ILE A 104 -2.29 10.86 5.10
CA ILE A 104 -2.60 12.25 4.80
C ILE A 104 -1.33 13.08 4.80
N ARG A 105 -1.32 14.12 3.98
CA ARG A 105 -0.22 15.08 3.92
C ARG A 105 -0.71 16.48 4.21
N LYS A 106 -0.04 17.16 5.15
CA LYS A 106 -0.25 18.58 5.42
C LYS A 106 1.08 19.33 5.25
N GLY A 107 1.14 20.18 4.22
CA GLY A 107 2.40 20.76 3.78
C GLY A 107 3.36 19.64 3.31
N ASN A 108 4.54 19.55 3.94
CA ASN A 108 5.55 18.53 3.63
C ASN A 108 5.63 17.43 4.70
N LYS A 109 4.59 17.26 5.50
CA LYS A 109 4.54 16.28 6.59
C LYS A 109 3.40 15.29 6.41
N TRP A 110 3.70 14.02 6.70
CA TRP A 110 2.79 12.89 6.61
C TRP A 110 2.24 12.50 7.97
N GLY A 111 0.97 12.08 7.99
CA GLY A 111 0.25 11.55 9.12
C GLY A 111 -0.81 10.54 8.65
N PHE A 112 -1.74 10.18 9.51
CA PHE A 112 -2.75 9.15 9.19
C PHE A 112 -4.13 9.54 9.68
N ILE A 113 -5.15 9.15 8.91
CA ILE A 113 -6.58 9.19 9.27
C ILE A 113 -7.13 7.78 9.43
N ASP A 114 -8.20 7.66 10.22
CA ASP A 114 -9.03 6.45 10.30
C ASP A 114 -10.13 6.44 9.21
N LYS A 115 -10.90 5.35 9.13
CA LYS A 115 -12.03 5.20 8.19
C LYS A 115 -13.19 6.17 8.43
N LYS A 116 -13.17 6.94 9.50
CA LYS A 116 -14.15 8.01 9.77
C LYS A 116 -13.63 9.40 9.38
N GLY A 117 -12.38 9.49 8.89
CA GLY A 117 -11.70 10.73 8.55
C GLY A 117 -11.06 11.46 9.74
N ASN A 118 -11.03 10.85 10.93
CA ASN A 118 -10.35 11.46 12.08
C ASN A 118 -8.83 11.34 11.95
N ILE A 119 -8.11 12.42 12.22
CA ILE A 119 -6.64 12.37 12.30
C ILE A 119 -6.25 11.57 13.54
N VAL A 120 -5.73 10.37 13.33
CA VAL A 120 -5.27 9.47 14.41
C VAL A 120 -3.78 9.63 14.70
N ILE A 121 -3.00 9.99 13.67
CA ILE A 121 -1.59 10.32 13.81
C ILE A 121 -1.38 11.65 13.09
N LYS A 122 -1.03 12.69 13.86
CA LYS A 122 -0.86 14.04 13.32
C LYS A 122 0.28 14.06 12.30
N PRO A 123 0.15 14.84 11.20
CA PRO A 123 1.22 15.02 10.22
C PRO A 123 2.49 15.57 10.89
N ALA A 124 3.52 14.73 10.99
CA ALA A 124 4.78 15.05 11.65
C ALA A 124 6.01 14.48 10.91
N PHE A 125 5.83 13.42 10.13
CA PHE A 125 6.91 12.70 9.48
C PHE A 125 7.28 13.29 8.12
N TYR A 126 8.55 13.23 7.72
CA TYR A 126 9.00 13.65 6.40
C TYR A 126 8.63 12.65 5.30
N GLY A 127 8.39 11.40 5.65
CA GLY A 127 7.87 10.34 4.80
C GLY A 127 7.14 9.33 5.65
N ALA A 128 6.18 8.63 5.07
CA ALA A 128 5.52 7.50 5.69
C ALA A 128 5.04 6.54 4.58
N ALA A 129 4.92 5.26 4.90
CA ALA A 129 4.28 4.25 4.07
C ALA A 129 2.99 3.78 4.72
N ASP A 130 2.17 3.06 3.96
CA ASP A 130 0.92 2.48 4.45
C ASP A 130 1.14 1.51 5.60
N PHE A 131 0.12 1.35 6.43
CA PHE A 131 0.14 0.32 7.46
C PHE A 131 0.10 -1.08 6.84
N LYS A 132 1.01 -1.94 7.27
CA LYS A 132 1.05 -3.38 6.94
C LYS A 132 1.26 -4.17 8.22
N GLU A 133 0.43 -5.18 8.44
CA GLU A 133 0.49 -6.03 9.63
C GLU A 133 0.52 -5.26 10.97
N GLY A 134 -0.12 -4.07 11.02
CA GLY A 134 -0.22 -3.21 12.21
C GLY A 134 0.91 -2.20 12.39
N PHE A 135 1.83 -2.08 11.44
CA PHE A 135 2.97 -1.16 11.49
C PHE A 135 3.12 -0.37 10.20
N ALA A 136 3.64 0.85 10.31
CA ALA A 136 3.98 1.69 9.18
C ALA A 136 5.43 2.16 9.32
N SER A 137 6.17 2.18 8.22
CA SER A 137 7.45 2.86 8.20
C SER A 137 7.25 4.36 8.16
N ILE A 138 8.13 5.08 8.84
CA ILE A 138 8.18 6.55 8.82
C ILE A 138 9.62 7.02 8.57
N MET A 139 9.74 8.22 8.05
CA MET A 139 11.02 8.87 7.81
C MET A 139 11.14 10.15 8.65
N GLU A 140 12.25 10.30 9.32
CA GLU A 140 12.61 11.49 10.09
C GLU A 140 13.95 12.06 9.61
N LYS A 141 14.14 13.36 9.80
CA LYS A 141 15.43 14.00 9.59
C LYS A 141 16.27 13.85 10.86
N VAL A 142 17.40 13.15 10.75
CA VAL A 142 18.34 12.90 11.84
C VAL A 142 19.71 13.49 11.44
N GLY A 143 20.03 14.66 11.97
CA GLY A 143 21.15 15.46 11.46
C GLY A 143 20.90 15.88 10.01
N ASP A 144 21.84 15.60 9.13
CA ASP A 144 21.74 15.91 7.69
C ASP A 144 21.16 14.77 6.85
N LYS A 145 20.77 13.65 7.49
CA LYS A 145 20.24 12.45 6.81
C LYS A 145 18.76 12.29 7.07
N TYR A 146 18.08 11.64 6.12
CA TYR A 146 16.76 11.10 6.32
C TYR A 146 16.89 9.62 6.63
N LEU A 147 16.40 9.20 7.80
CA LEU A 147 16.43 7.83 8.26
C LEU A 147 15.03 7.35 8.56
N SER A 148 14.83 6.05 8.44
CA SER A 148 13.55 5.39 8.63
C SER A 148 13.48 4.63 9.94
N GLY A 149 12.28 4.56 10.49
CA GLY A 149 11.89 3.77 11.64
C GLY A 149 10.47 3.24 11.46
N TYR A 150 9.90 2.66 12.49
CA TYR A 150 8.54 2.12 12.43
C TYR A 150 7.69 2.60 13.59
N ILE A 151 6.42 2.83 13.31
CA ILE A 151 5.37 3.12 14.28
C ILE A 151 4.30 2.03 14.29
N ASN A 152 3.61 1.88 15.40
CA ASN A 152 2.39 1.09 15.49
C ASN A 152 1.15 1.96 15.22
N LYS A 153 -0.05 1.35 15.19
CA LYS A 153 -1.35 2.03 14.95
C LYS A 153 -1.69 3.15 15.96
N LYS A 154 -1.01 3.22 17.11
CA LYS A 154 -1.13 4.32 18.07
C LYS A 154 -0.15 5.47 17.81
N GLY A 155 0.64 5.40 16.73
CA GLY A 155 1.70 6.37 16.43
C GLY A 155 2.94 6.23 17.31
N LYS A 156 3.02 5.17 18.14
CA LYS A 156 4.18 4.93 18.99
C LYS A 156 5.30 4.28 18.18
N MET A 157 6.50 4.83 18.25
CA MET A 157 7.70 4.26 17.67
C MET A 157 7.97 2.87 18.28
N ILE A 158 8.15 1.86 17.43
CA ILE A 158 8.67 0.54 17.82
C ILE A 158 10.17 0.44 17.55
N THR A 159 10.69 1.23 16.58
CA THR A 159 12.11 1.49 16.39
C THR A 159 12.33 2.98 16.21
N LYS A 160 13.50 3.48 16.64
CA LYS A 160 13.91 4.84 16.25
C LYS A 160 14.19 4.91 14.75
N ALA A 161 14.21 6.11 14.18
CA ALA A 161 14.64 6.35 12.81
C ALA A 161 16.18 6.22 12.72
N ILE A 162 16.64 5.01 12.47
CA ILE A 162 18.07 4.63 12.45
C ILE A 162 18.45 3.79 11.23
N TYR A 163 17.49 3.49 10.35
CA TYR A 163 17.69 2.67 9.18
C TYR A 163 17.76 3.53 7.90
N GLU A 164 18.65 3.15 7.00
CA GLU A 164 18.85 3.81 5.70
C GLU A 164 17.73 3.46 4.73
N GLU A 165 17.32 2.18 4.73
CA GLU A 165 16.22 1.63 3.94
C GLU A 165 15.39 0.68 4.81
N VAL A 166 14.12 0.56 4.51
CA VAL A 166 13.18 -0.31 5.22
C VAL A 166 12.09 -0.80 4.27
N ASP A 167 11.66 -2.05 4.43
CA ASP A 167 10.51 -2.62 3.74
C ASP A 167 9.32 -2.71 4.69
N ASP A 168 8.12 -2.94 4.14
CA ASP A 168 6.94 -3.23 4.93
C ASP A 168 7.09 -4.51 5.74
N PHE A 169 6.33 -4.62 6.84
CA PHE A 169 6.21 -5.89 7.56
C PHE A 169 5.52 -6.92 6.68
N GLN A 170 6.15 -8.08 6.55
CA GLN A 170 5.63 -9.24 5.84
C GLN A 170 5.95 -10.50 6.65
N GLU A 171 4.94 -11.30 6.94
CA GLU A 171 5.04 -12.51 7.78
C GLU A 171 5.69 -12.26 9.16
N GLY A 172 5.44 -11.07 9.74
CA GLY A 172 5.93 -10.68 11.04
C GLY A 172 7.36 -10.18 11.11
N MET A 173 8.02 -10.02 9.97
CA MET A 173 9.39 -9.54 9.82
C MET A 173 9.43 -8.34 8.86
N ALA A 174 10.41 -7.44 9.05
CA ALA A 174 10.67 -6.37 8.10
C ALA A 174 12.17 -6.32 7.79
N CYS A 175 12.49 -6.22 6.49
CA CYS A 175 13.85 -6.02 6.04
C CYS A 175 14.28 -4.60 6.34
N VAL A 176 15.49 -4.42 6.86
CA VAL A 176 16.06 -3.11 7.21
C VAL A 176 17.51 -3.03 6.82
N LYS A 177 17.95 -1.85 6.37
CA LYS A 177 19.34 -1.58 6.04
C LYS A 177 19.96 -0.66 7.10
N LYS A 178 21.09 -1.07 7.63
CA LYS A 178 21.85 -0.31 8.62
C LYS A 178 23.35 -0.44 8.33
N ASN A 179 24.04 0.69 8.26
CA ASN A 179 25.47 0.74 7.91
C ASN A 179 25.78 0.01 6.60
N GLY A 180 24.93 0.22 5.59
CA GLY A 180 25.08 -0.37 4.25
C GLY A 180 24.77 -1.86 4.16
N LYS A 181 24.30 -2.52 5.23
CA LYS A 181 23.99 -3.95 5.26
C LYS A 181 22.53 -4.21 5.64
N TYR A 182 21.95 -5.26 5.07
CA TYR A 182 20.59 -5.69 5.32
C TYR A 182 20.50 -6.72 6.45
N GLY A 183 19.46 -6.64 7.22
CA GLY A 183 19.05 -7.56 8.26
C GLY A 183 17.55 -7.51 8.47
N PHE A 184 17.02 -8.16 9.51
CA PHE A 184 15.57 -8.21 9.73
C PHE A 184 15.20 -7.93 11.17
N ILE A 185 14.14 -7.16 11.35
CA ILE A 185 13.52 -6.89 12.65
C ILE A 185 12.19 -7.64 12.77
N ASN A 186 11.79 -7.93 14.00
CA ASN A 186 10.45 -8.45 14.31
C ASN A 186 9.48 -7.33 14.72
N LYS A 187 8.20 -7.65 14.95
CA LYS A 187 7.13 -6.71 15.38
C LYS A 187 7.38 -6.01 16.73
N LYS A 188 8.38 -6.46 17.51
CA LYS A 188 8.83 -5.75 18.73
C LYS A 188 9.92 -4.72 18.44
N GLY A 189 10.31 -4.54 17.16
CA GLY A 189 11.41 -3.67 16.75
C GLY A 189 12.80 -4.22 17.04
N LYS A 190 12.90 -5.51 17.44
CA LYS A 190 14.18 -6.17 17.74
C LYS A 190 14.80 -6.68 16.45
N LEU A 191 16.08 -6.37 16.22
CA LEU A 191 16.89 -6.97 15.16
C LEU A 191 17.09 -8.47 15.50
N VAL A 192 16.42 -9.34 14.75
CA VAL A 192 16.46 -10.81 14.93
C VAL A 192 17.53 -11.41 14.05
N VAL A 193 17.64 -10.92 12.82
CA VAL A 193 18.68 -11.29 11.87
C VAL A 193 19.61 -10.09 11.70
N ASN A 194 20.87 -10.25 12.08
CA ASN A 194 21.84 -9.16 12.07
C ASN A 194 22.01 -8.55 10.66
N ALA A 195 22.25 -7.24 10.61
CA ALA A 195 22.51 -6.50 9.38
C ALA A 195 23.94 -6.79 8.89
N ILE A 196 24.08 -7.90 8.15
CA ILE A 196 25.38 -8.41 7.65
C ILE A 196 25.33 -8.77 6.16
N TYR A 197 24.17 -8.68 5.52
CA TYR A 197 23.96 -9.08 4.12
C TYR A 197 24.13 -7.88 3.19
N ASP A 198 24.65 -8.15 2.00
CA ASP A 198 24.81 -7.15 0.94
C ASP A 198 23.49 -6.89 0.22
N ASN A 199 22.63 -7.90 0.16
CA ASN A 199 21.28 -7.81 -0.38
C ASN A 199 20.35 -8.76 0.40
N ALA A 200 19.06 -8.38 0.52
CA ALA A 200 18.01 -9.18 1.13
C ALA A 200 16.66 -8.81 0.54
N PHE A 201 15.72 -9.76 0.50
CA PHE A 201 14.31 -9.53 0.17
C PHE A 201 13.44 -9.95 1.33
N SER A 202 12.24 -9.38 1.40
CA SER A 202 11.25 -9.69 2.45
C SER A 202 10.89 -11.17 2.48
N TYR A 203 10.41 -11.64 3.65
CA TYR A 203 10.00 -13.04 3.84
C TYR A 203 8.81 -13.38 2.97
N GLU A 204 8.87 -14.54 2.33
CA GLU A 204 7.78 -15.16 1.60
C GLU A 204 7.79 -16.67 1.86
N ASN A 205 6.64 -17.25 2.23
CA ASN A 205 6.51 -18.65 2.58
C ASN A 205 7.51 -19.11 3.67
N GLY A 206 7.77 -18.23 4.65
CA GLY A 206 8.66 -18.53 5.80
C GLY A 206 10.15 -18.35 5.53
N LEU A 207 10.56 -18.00 4.32
CA LEU A 207 11.96 -17.85 3.92
C LEU A 207 12.24 -16.46 3.34
N ALA A 208 13.46 -15.97 3.54
CA ALA A 208 13.96 -14.75 2.93
C ALA A 208 15.22 -15.04 2.13
N TYR A 209 15.30 -14.48 0.92
CA TYR A 209 16.53 -14.48 0.14
C TYR A 209 17.52 -13.49 0.75
N VAL A 210 18.79 -13.90 0.87
CA VAL A 210 19.89 -13.03 1.31
C VAL A 210 21.16 -13.34 0.51
N ALA A 211 21.98 -12.32 0.28
CA ALA A 211 23.28 -12.44 -0.34
C ALA A 211 24.38 -11.83 0.53
N LYS A 212 25.55 -12.48 0.59
CA LYS A 212 26.72 -12.00 1.30
C LYS A 212 27.99 -12.38 0.51
N GLY A 213 28.70 -11.37 0.01
CA GLY A 213 29.78 -11.58 -0.96
C GLY A 213 29.25 -12.29 -2.21
N SER A 214 29.92 -13.31 -2.65
CA SER A 214 29.51 -14.16 -3.79
C SER A 214 28.48 -15.25 -3.43
N ASN A 215 28.04 -15.34 -2.16
CA ASN A 215 27.15 -16.40 -1.72
C ASN A 215 25.72 -15.89 -1.60
N ALA A 216 24.76 -16.69 -2.06
CA ALA A 216 23.34 -16.42 -1.91
C ALA A 216 22.62 -17.65 -1.30
N TYR A 217 21.66 -17.42 -0.44
CA TYR A 217 20.90 -18.47 0.21
C TYR A 217 19.54 -17.96 0.71
N PHE A 218 18.66 -18.91 1.01
CA PHE A 218 17.44 -18.63 1.78
C PHE A 218 17.67 -18.90 3.26
N ILE A 219 17.16 -18.02 4.10
CA ILE A 219 17.19 -18.12 5.56
C ILE A 219 15.79 -18.23 6.13
N ASP A 220 15.61 -18.90 7.26
CA ASP A 220 14.40 -18.87 8.06
C ASP A 220 14.33 -17.60 8.95
N LYS A 221 13.22 -17.42 9.68
CA LYS A 221 13.00 -16.23 10.54
C LYS A 221 13.97 -16.15 11.74
N THR A 222 14.78 -17.17 12.00
CA THR A 222 15.87 -17.13 13.00
C THR A 222 17.21 -16.72 12.40
N GLY A 223 17.27 -16.61 11.06
CA GLY A 223 18.50 -16.34 10.32
C GLY A 223 19.32 -17.57 9.98
N LYS A 224 18.77 -18.79 10.22
CA LYS A 224 19.43 -20.05 9.86
C LYS A 224 19.30 -20.29 8.36
N LYS A 225 20.41 -20.66 7.72
CA LYS A 225 20.42 -21.04 6.31
C LYS A 225 19.61 -22.33 6.10
N VAL A 226 18.71 -22.29 5.12
CA VAL A 226 17.84 -23.43 4.75
C VAL A 226 18.23 -23.97 3.37
N ILE A 227 18.45 -23.07 2.40
CA ILE A 227 18.78 -23.44 1.01
C ILE A 227 19.99 -22.61 0.57
N THR A 228 20.97 -23.27 -0.02
CA THR A 228 22.12 -22.60 -0.67
C THR A 228 21.90 -22.57 -2.16
N ILE A 229 22.03 -21.38 -2.76
CA ILE A 229 21.98 -21.20 -4.22
C ILE A 229 23.42 -21.37 -4.72
N LYS A 230 23.61 -22.35 -5.59
CA LYS A 230 24.91 -22.61 -6.25
C LYS A 230 25.02 -21.82 -7.54
#